data_3795aa0fe5525f62c66585f735dfcb0a
#
_entry.id   3795aa0fe5525f62c66585f735dfcb0a
#
_cell.length_a   1.000
_cell.length_b   1.000
_cell.length_c   1.000
_cell.angle_alpha   90.00
_cell.angle_beta   90.00
_cell.angle_gamma   90.00
#
_symmetry.space_group_name_H-M   'P 1'
#
loop_
_entity.id
_entity.type
_entity.pdbx_description
1 polymer ?
#
loop_
_entity_poly.entity_id
_entity_poly.type
_entity_poly.pdbx_seq_one_letter_code
_entity_poly.pdbx_strand_id
1 'polypeptide(L)'
;MEENENINKGAAAKAASKDSKDIKNEATTSTANTAVENAVGKEGKQKSDEEQVREKEGDAKQKQRKTKKIITEQKGNNMIKSSSMLLFNKYSYNVEVRDPSLKNYICLKPLVYPTTFRRTSNKKFSKANINIVERLANDMQKGGTGGKIGGKVIRTKGRLQGKKITIMRIIEKAFDIVYKQTNQNPLQLLIYAIENSAPIEDTTRVRYGGIISNISVDVSASRRLDIALKNLALATIIGSFGNKKNIVDTLANEIILASRNDINSYAIKRKNEIERMARSAK
;
A
#
# COMPACT_ATOMS: atom_id res chain seq x y z
N MET A 1 59.32 -12.36 -15.97
CA MET A 1 59.46 -11.03 -15.38
C MET A 1 58.15 -10.82 -14.63
N GLU A 2 58.04 -11.39 -13.41
CA GLU A 2 58.49 -10.76 -12.14
C GLU A 2 57.61 -9.53 -11.90
N GLU A 3 56.79 -9.69 -10.95
CA GLU A 3 56.75 -9.46 -9.50
C GLU A 3 55.86 -8.24 -9.22
N ASN A 4 54.91 -8.25 -8.37
CA ASN A 4 54.87 -8.23 -6.91
C ASN A 4 53.45 -8.36 -6.47
N GLU A 5 52.96 -9.31 -5.79
CA GLU A 5 52.99 -9.66 -4.37
C GLU A 5 53.01 -8.49 -3.38
N ASN A 6 52.11 -8.69 -2.45
CA ASN A 6 52.12 -8.22 -1.07
C ASN A 6 51.42 -6.87 -0.81
N ILE A 7 50.65 -6.74 0.13
CA ILE A 7 50.53 -6.98 1.57
C ILE A 7 49.26 -6.30 2.04
N ASN A 8 48.32 -6.86 2.74
CA ASN A 8 48.33 -6.79 4.17
C ASN A 8 47.23 -7.60 4.82
N LYS A 9 47.66 -8.54 5.56
CA LYS A 9 46.98 -9.18 6.68
C LYS A 9 46.93 -8.23 7.89
N GLY A 10 45.92 -8.43 8.67
CA GLY A 10 45.95 -8.03 10.09
C GLY A 10 44.74 -7.17 10.42
N ALA A 11 43.91 -7.49 11.32
CA ALA A 11 43.92 -8.27 12.54
C ALA A 11 42.46 -8.42 12.95
N ALA A 12 41.86 -9.52 13.11
CA ALA A 12 41.83 -10.48 14.19
C ALA A 12 41.80 -9.88 15.60
N ALA A 13 40.69 -10.18 16.24
CA ALA A 13 40.51 -10.57 17.62
C ALA A 13 40.79 -9.57 18.74
N LYS A 14 39.73 -9.43 19.53
CA LYS A 14 39.71 -9.56 21.03
C LYS A 14 38.27 -9.41 21.44
N ALA A 15 37.53 -10.41 21.70
CA ALA A 15 37.32 -11.37 22.78
C ALA A 15 37.96 -10.98 24.13
N ALA A 16 37.11 -10.85 25.10
CA ALA A 16 37.26 -11.16 26.51
C ALA A 16 36.03 -10.59 27.25
N SER A 17 35.03 -11.39 27.68
CA SER A 17 35.05 -12.21 28.89
C SER A 17 35.56 -11.50 30.12
N LYS A 18 34.65 -11.35 31.05
CA LYS A 18 34.85 -11.36 32.54
C LYS A 18 33.57 -10.83 33.16
N ASP A 19 33.05 -11.28 34.23
CA ASP A 19 33.17 -12.47 35.07
C ASP A 19 31.97 -12.41 36.01
N SER A 20 31.45 -13.54 36.23
CA SER A 20 30.61 -13.93 37.36
C SER A 20 31.24 -13.56 38.70
N LYS A 21 30.47 -13.06 39.62
CA LYS A 21 30.75 -13.28 41.05
C LYS A 21 29.44 -13.49 41.79
N ASP A 22 29.29 -14.72 42.18
CA ASP A 22 28.57 -15.21 43.32
C ASP A 22 28.92 -14.47 44.58
N ILE A 23 27.92 -14.15 45.38
CA ILE A 23 28.08 -14.11 46.86
C ILE A 23 26.85 -14.79 47.44
N LYS A 24 27.06 -16.02 47.87
CA LYS A 24 26.40 -16.69 48.95
C LYS A 24 26.78 -16.02 50.25
N ASN A 25 25.90 -15.98 51.19
CA ASN A 25 26.07 -16.37 52.61
C ASN A 25 24.78 -16.06 53.31
N GLU A 26 24.12 -17.08 53.87
CA GLU A 26 24.25 -17.62 55.23
C GLU A 26 24.03 -16.49 56.25
N ALA A 27 23.17 -16.60 57.18
CA ALA A 27 22.94 -17.59 58.19
C ALA A 27 21.69 -17.23 58.99
N THR A 28 20.81 -18.14 59.22
CA THR A 28 20.54 -18.88 60.46
C THR A 28 20.08 -18.09 61.70
N THR A 29 18.90 -18.53 62.13
CA THR A 29 18.47 -18.84 63.47
C THR A 29 18.31 -17.74 64.52
N SER A 30 17.16 -17.79 65.02
CA SER A 30 16.61 -17.68 66.39
C SER A 30 15.48 -16.68 66.45
N THR A 31 14.39 -16.88 67.03
CA THR A 31 13.87 -17.81 68.03
C THR A 31 12.35 -17.70 68.04
N ALA A 32 11.72 -18.77 68.28
CA ALA A 32 10.32 -18.89 68.64
C ALA A 32 10.02 -18.08 69.91
N ASN A 33 8.82 -17.65 69.96
CA ASN A 33 8.02 -17.18 71.08
C ASN A 33 7.54 -15.74 70.97
N THR A 34 6.39 -15.59 70.39
CA THR A 34 5.22 -14.89 70.98
C THR A 34 4.02 -15.10 70.03
N ALA A 35 3.47 -16.27 70.08
CA ALA A 35 2.11 -16.53 69.67
C ALA A 35 1.18 -16.10 70.80
N VAL A 36 0.03 -15.62 70.40
CA VAL A 36 -1.16 -15.43 71.23
C VAL A 36 -1.41 -14.02 71.78
N GLU A 37 -1.43 -13.00 70.91
CA GLU A 37 -2.23 -11.80 71.26
C GLU A 37 -2.59 -10.86 70.10
N ASN A 38 -2.71 -11.35 68.87
CA ASN A 38 -3.10 -10.48 67.76
C ASN A 38 -4.11 -11.12 66.75
N ALA A 39 -5.09 -11.88 67.31
CA ALA A 39 -6.08 -12.54 66.44
C ALA A 39 -7.42 -11.77 66.29
N VAL A 40 -7.63 -10.64 66.94
CA VAL A 40 -8.92 -9.92 66.92
C VAL A 40 -8.88 -8.59 66.14
N GLY A 41 -7.71 -8.13 65.74
CA GLY A 41 -7.55 -6.85 64.99
C GLY A 41 -7.42 -6.95 63.45
N LYS A 42 -7.37 -8.15 62.87
CA LYS A 42 -7.07 -8.33 61.42
C LYS A 42 -8.29 -8.51 60.50
N GLU A 43 -9.47 -8.86 61.05
CA GLU A 43 -10.67 -9.07 60.21
C GLU A 43 -11.38 -7.77 59.79
N GLY A 44 -11.20 -6.67 60.52
CA GLY A 44 -11.80 -5.38 60.17
C GLY A 44 -11.07 -4.60 59.07
N LYS A 45 -9.76 -4.81 58.93
CA LYS A 45 -8.97 -4.10 57.91
C LYS A 45 -8.99 -4.78 56.52
N GLN A 46 -9.16 -6.09 56.46
CA GLN A 46 -9.24 -6.79 55.19
C GLN A 46 -10.55 -6.53 54.44
N LYS A 47 -11.67 -6.31 55.11
CA LYS A 47 -12.95 -5.98 54.46
C LYS A 47 -12.98 -4.55 53.90
N SER A 48 -12.32 -3.59 54.50
CA SER A 48 -12.23 -2.21 54.01
C SER A 48 -11.29 -2.09 52.78
N ASP A 49 -10.27 -2.91 52.73
CA ASP A 49 -9.34 -2.90 51.62
C ASP A 49 -9.90 -3.60 50.36
N GLU A 50 -10.70 -4.67 50.54
CA GLU A 50 -11.42 -5.33 49.44
C GLU A 50 -12.55 -4.46 48.86
N GLU A 51 -13.23 -3.68 49.65
CA GLU A 51 -14.25 -2.74 49.18
C GLU A 51 -13.62 -1.59 48.40
N GLN A 52 -12.51 -1.02 48.85
CA GLN A 52 -11.77 0.01 48.14
C GLN A 52 -11.16 -0.49 46.81
N VAL A 53 -10.74 -1.75 46.73
CA VAL A 53 -10.26 -2.37 45.49
C VAL A 53 -11.42 -2.57 44.50
N ARG A 54 -12.60 -3.00 44.95
CA ARG A 54 -13.79 -3.15 44.09
C ARG A 54 -14.33 -1.82 43.57
N GLU A 55 -14.30 -0.76 44.39
CA GLU A 55 -14.67 0.60 43.91
C GLU A 55 -13.67 1.12 42.84
N LYS A 56 -12.36 0.94 43.05
CA LYS A 56 -11.34 1.33 42.06
C LYS A 56 -11.44 0.54 40.76
N GLU A 57 -11.78 -0.75 40.81
CA GLU A 57 -12.06 -1.55 39.63
C GLU A 57 -13.36 -1.14 38.92
N GLY A 58 -14.38 -0.75 39.65
CA GLY A 58 -15.63 -0.21 39.15
C GLY A 58 -15.41 1.09 38.37
N ASP A 59 -14.65 2.00 38.95
CA ASP A 59 -14.29 3.28 38.31
C ASP A 59 -13.39 3.11 37.08
N ALA A 60 -12.47 2.16 37.14
CA ALA A 60 -11.62 1.84 35.97
C ALA A 60 -12.45 1.26 34.81
N LYS A 61 -13.42 0.38 35.11
CA LYS A 61 -14.35 -0.17 34.12
C LYS A 61 -15.31 0.89 33.55
N GLN A 62 -15.77 1.84 34.37
CA GLN A 62 -16.57 2.97 33.88
C GLN A 62 -15.76 3.95 33.02
N LYS A 63 -14.50 4.26 33.39
CA LYS A 63 -13.61 5.07 32.59
C LYS A 63 -13.31 4.43 31.24
N GLN A 64 -13.08 3.10 31.21
CA GLN A 64 -12.88 2.37 29.95
C GLN A 64 -14.14 2.33 29.07
N ARG A 65 -15.34 2.26 29.66
CA ARG A 65 -16.61 2.35 28.90
C ARG A 65 -16.84 3.74 28.32
N LYS A 66 -16.51 4.80 29.08
CA LYS A 66 -16.60 6.19 28.61
C LYS A 66 -15.60 6.48 27.49
N THR A 67 -14.34 6.01 27.61
CA THR A 67 -13.35 6.16 26.54
C THR A 67 -13.72 5.36 25.29
N LYS A 68 -14.24 4.14 25.42
CA LYS A 68 -14.75 3.38 24.28
C LYS A 68 -15.92 4.08 23.58
N LYS A 69 -16.87 4.65 24.33
CA LYS A 69 -17.98 5.44 23.76
C LYS A 69 -17.47 6.67 23.00
N ILE A 70 -16.55 7.43 23.59
CA ILE A 70 -15.96 8.62 22.95
C ILE A 70 -15.21 8.24 21.66
N ILE A 71 -14.46 7.13 21.67
CA ILE A 71 -13.75 6.63 20.48
C ILE A 71 -14.74 6.19 19.40
N THR A 72 -15.88 5.59 19.79
CA THR A 72 -16.91 5.15 18.84
C THR A 72 -17.65 6.36 18.24
N GLU A 73 -17.96 7.37 19.04
CA GLU A 73 -18.57 8.63 18.57
C GLU A 73 -17.61 9.45 17.70
N GLN A 74 -16.32 9.49 18.03
CA GLN A 74 -15.31 10.13 17.19
C GLN A 74 -15.11 9.38 15.87
N LYS A 75 -15.19 8.04 15.85
CA LYS A 75 -15.17 7.27 14.59
C LYS A 75 -16.42 7.53 13.74
N GLY A 76 -17.60 7.64 14.34
CA GLY A 76 -18.85 8.00 13.65
C GLY A 76 -18.77 9.41 13.04
N ASN A 77 -18.31 10.40 13.80
CA ASN A 77 -18.16 11.77 13.32
C ASN A 77 -17.06 11.92 12.26
N ASN A 78 -15.97 11.16 12.36
CA ASN A 78 -14.94 11.14 11.33
C ASN A 78 -15.41 10.44 10.04
N MET A 79 -16.27 9.42 10.10
CA MET A 79 -16.89 8.82 8.92
C MET A 79 -17.85 9.79 8.21
N ILE A 80 -18.64 10.57 8.95
CA ILE A 80 -19.55 11.56 8.36
C ILE A 80 -18.76 12.70 7.69
N LYS A 81 -17.69 13.19 8.32
CA LYS A 81 -16.81 14.19 7.70
C LYS A 81 -16.01 13.66 6.51
N SER A 82 -15.65 12.37 6.50
CA SER A 82 -14.91 11.77 5.40
C SER A 82 -15.76 11.52 4.14
N SER A 83 -17.07 11.33 4.29
CA SER A 83 -17.98 11.14 3.15
C SER A 83 -18.23 12.41 2.33
N SER A 84 -17.91 13.58 2.88
CA SER A 84 -18.03 14.88 2.20
C SER A 84 -16.72 15.36 1.54
N MET A 85 -15.60 14.65 1.72
CA MET A 85 -14.34 15.05 1.10
C MET A 85 -14.31 14.74 -0.40
N LEU A 86 -14.04 15.75 -1.20
CA LEU A 86 -13.90 15.66 -2.65
C LEU A 86 -12.43 15.46 -3.03
N LEU A 87 -12.18 14.64 -4.05
CA LEU A 87 -10.86 14.50 -4.66
C LEU A 87 -10.46 15.83 -5.32
N PHE A 88 -9.29 16.36 -4.97
CA PHE A 88 -8.80 17.69 -5.41
C PHE A 88 -9.78 18.84 -5.13
N ASN A 89 -10.66 18.70 -4.13
CA ASN A 89 -11.77 19.61 -3.84
C ASN A 89 -12.79 19.79 -4.99
N LYS A 90 -12.79 18.90 -6.00
CA LYS A 90 -13.60 19.03 -7.22
C LYS A 90 -14.49 17.80 -7.47
N TYR A 91 -13.97 16.59 -7.30
CA TYR A 91 -14.60 15.35 -7.78
C TYR A 91 -15.10 14.47 -6.65
N SER A 92 -16.30 13.94 -6.81
CA SER A 92 -16.93 13.03 -5.85
C SER A 92 -16.28 11.64 -5.87
N TYR A 93 -16.18 11.02 -4.69
CA TYR A 93 -15.77 9.63 -4.53
C TYR A 93 -16.94 8.64 -4.67
N ASN A 94 -18.13 9.13 -4.97
CA ASN A 94 -19.28 8.26 -5.22
C ASN A 94 -19.16 7.65 -6.63
N VAL A 95 -18.55 6.47 -6.70
CA VAL A 95 -18.18 5.76 -7.93
C VAL A 95 -18.49 4.29 -7.80
N GLU A 96 -18.95 3.68 -8.89
CA GLU A 96 -19.28 2.28 -8.96
C GLU A 96 -18.14 1.48 -9.58
N VAL A 97 -17.87 0.31 -9.01
CA VAL A 97 -16.94 -0.70 -9.53
C VAL A 97 -17.77 -1.85 -10.08
N ARG A 98 -17.68 -2.11 -11.38
CA ARG A 98 -18.42 -3.15 -12.09
C ARG A 98 -17.84 -4.55 -11.87
N ASP A 99 -16.49 -4.65 -11.89
CA ASP A 99 -15.81 -5.94 -11.70
C ASP A 99 -15.75 -6.32 -10.20
N PRO A 100 -16.50 -7.36 -9.78
CA PRO A 100 -16.52 -7.78 -8.37
C PRO A 100 -15.14 -8.25 -7.89
N SER A 101 -14.28 -8.76 -8.77
CA SER A 101 -12.95 -9.24 -8.43
C SER A 101 -12.02 -8.09 -8.01
N LEU A 102 -12.17 -6.90 -8.62
CA LEU A 102 -11.35 -5.72 -8.34
C LEU A 102 -11.88 -4.87 -7.19
N LYS A 103 -13.15 -5.01 -6.83
CA LYS A 103 -13.82 -4.20 -5.80
C LYS A 103 -13.06 -4.15 -4.47
N ASN A 104 -12.52 -5.27 -4.02
CA ASN A 104 -11.80 -5.36 -2.76
C ASN A 104 -10.37 -4.78 -2.82
N TYR A 105 -9.83 -4.55 -4.03
CA TYR A 105 -8.47 -4.06 -4.27
C TYR A 105 -8.41 -2.60 -4.71
N ILE A 106 -9.55 -2.03 -5.10
CA ILE A 106 -9.68 -0.61 -5.43
C ILE A 106 -10.06 0.15 -4.17
N CYS A 107 -9.12 0.94 -3.66
CA CYS A 107 -9.34 1.79 -2.49
C CYS A 107 -9.81 3.18 -2.93
N LEU A 108 -11.01 3.56 -2.49
CA LEU A 108 -11.66 4.85 -2.76
C LEU A 108 -11.83 5.66 -1.47
N LYS A 109 -10.88 5.58 -0.53
CA LYS A 109 -10.93 6.39 0.69
C LYS A 109 -10.99 7.86 0.34
N PRO A 110 -11.97 8.62 0.86
CA PRO A 110 -12.12 10.03 0.55
C PRO A 110 -10.96 10.82 1.16
N LEU A 111 -10.12 11.38 0.30
CA LEU A 111 -8.98 12.22 0.62
C LEU A 111 -8.88 13.32 -0.42
N VAL A 112 -8.61 14.55 0.00
CA VAL A 112 -8.43 15.68 -0.92
C VAL A 112 -7.21 15.45 -1.81
N TYR A 113 -6.06 15.17 -1.18
CA TYR A 113 -4.83 14.77 -1.87
C TYR A 113 -4.41 13.39 -1.38
N PRO A 114 -4.63 12.33 -2.16
CA PRO A 114 -4.32 10.98 -1.74
C PRO A 114 -2.81 10.76 -1.64
N THR A 115 -2.32 10.70 -0.40
CA THR A 115 -0.91 10.46 -0.09
C THR A 115 -0.80 9.65 1.21
N THR A 116 -0.13 8.49 1.15
CA THR A 116 0.02 7.60 2.31
C THR A 116 1.35 7.80 3.05
N PHE A 117 2.28 8.62 2.55
CA PHE A 117 3.60 8.86 3.14
C PHE A 117 4.34 7.59 3.58
N ARG A 118 4.23 6.49 2.83
CA ARG A 118 4.84 5.18 3.10
C ARG A 118 4.39 4.45 4.38
N ARG A 119 3.39 4.91 5.10
CA ARG A 119 2.96 4.28 6.36
C ARG A 119 2.56 2.80 6.25
N THR A 120 2.27 2.35 5.04
CA THR A 120 1.72 1.01 4.78
C THR A 120 2.71 0.06 4.11
N SER A 121 3.92 0.50 3.77
CA SER A 121 4.84 -0.28 2.91
C SER A 121 5.28 -1.64 3.50
N ASN A 122 5.34 -1.76 4.82
CA ASN A 122 5.87 -2.95 5.50
C ASN A 122 4.81 -4.01 5.82
N LYS A 123 3.53 -3.74 5.55
CA LYS A 123 2.44 -4.69 5.83
C LYS A 123 2.09 -5.49 4.58
N LYS A 124 1.89 -6.80 4.70
CA LYS A 124 1.39 -7.65 3.61
C LYS A 124 0.05 -7.10 3.11
N PHE A 125 -0.20 -7.16 1.81
CA PHE A 125 -1.40 -6.67 1.13
C PHE A 125 -1.72 -5.17 1.35
N SER A 126 -0.78 -4.38 1.84
CA SER A 126 -0.99 -2.95 2.12
C SER A 126 -1.33 -2.11 0.88
N LYS A 127 -0.97 -2.58 -0.31
CA LYS A 127 -1.32 -1.93 -1.57
C LYS A 127 -2.83 -1.76 -1.75
N ALA A 128 -3.64 -2.70 -1.28
CA ALA A 128 -5.11 -2.61 -1.36
C ALA A 128 -5.67 -1.42 -0.58
N ASN A 129 -4.95 -0.92 0.42
CA ASN A 129 -5.36 0.22 1.24
C ASN A 129 -4.89 1.58 0.69
N ILE A 130 -4.14 1.60 -0.41
CA ILE A 130 -3.65 2.82 -1.04
C ILE A 130 -4.70 3.30 -2.04
N ASN A 131 -5.05 4.59 -1.99
CA ASN A 131 -6.00 5.18 -2.93
C ASN A 131 -5.57 4.95 -4.38
N ILE A 132 -6.54 4.66 -5.26
CA ILE A 132 -6.28 4.29 -6.66
C ILE A 132 -5.52 5.38 -7.43
N VAL A 133 -5.83 6.65 -7.16
CA VAL A 133 -5.15 7.80 -7.78
C VAL A 133 -3.69 7.88 -7.33
N GLU A 134 -3.41 7.60 -6.07
CA GLU A 134 -2.04 7.53 -5.56
C GLU A 134 -1.26 6.37 -6.19
N ARG A 135 -1.91 5.21 -6.42
CA ARG A 135 -1.27 4.07 -7.11
C ARG A 135 -0.90 4.44 -8.54
N LEU A 136 -1.81 5.09 -9.28
CA LEU A 136 -1.51 5.60 -10.62
C LEU A 136 -0.33 6.58 -10.60
N ALA A 137 -0.32 7.53 -9.64
CA ALA A 137 0.78 8.47 -9.47
C ALA A 137 2.12 7.76 -9.18
N ASN A 138 2.12 6.72 -8.35
CA ASN A 138 3.31 5.94 -8.05
C ASN A 138 3.84 5.17 -9.27
N ASP A 139 2.95 4.68 -10.15
CA ASP A 139 3.36 4.02 -11.38
C ASP A 139 3.91 5.00 -12.41
N MET A 140 3.31 6.18 -12.57
CA MET A 140 3.86 7.27 -13.39
C MET A 140 5.22 7.77 -12.85
N GLN A 141 5.44 7.71 -11.54
CA GLN A 141 6.69 8.13 -10.90
C GLN A 141 7.89 7.23 -11.26
N LYS A 142 7.65 5.99 -11.69
CA LYS A 142 8.72 5.08 -12.15
C LYS A 142 9.48 5.65 -13.33
N GLY A 143 8.87 6.51 -14.12
CA GLY A 143 9.47 7.33 -15.17
C GLY A 143 10.27 6.53 -16.18
N GLY A 144 9.61 6.10 -17.24
CA GLY A 144 10.25 5.35 -18.32
C GLY A 144 9.60 3.99 -18.57
N THR A 145 9.99 3.36 -19.66
CA THR A 145 9.40 2.09 -20.11
C THR A 145 10.01 0.86 -19.42
N GLY A 146 11.17 1.02 -18.79
CA GLY A 146 11.91 -0.08 -18.15
C GLY A 146 12.47 -1.11 -19.13
N GLY A 147 11.70 -1.51 -20.13
CA GLY A 147 12.09 -2.43 -21.21
C GLY A 147 11.99 -1.79 -22.60
N LYS A 148 12.44 -2.50 -23.63
CA LYS A 148 12.28 -2.09 -25.03
C LYS A 148 10.79 -2.17 -25.40
N ILE A 149 10.24 -1.06 -25.88
CA ILE A 149 8.90 -0.99 -26.48
C ILE A 149 9.06 -0.41 -27.87
N GLY A 150 8.62 -1.14 -28.90
CA GLY A 150 8.86 -0.75 -30.29
C GLY A 150 10.35 -0.56 -30.62
N GLY A 151 11.22 -1.40 -30.05
CA GLY A 151 12.68 -1.33 -30.27
C GLY A 151 13.43 -0.27 -29.46
N LYS A 152 12.73 0.64 -28.77
CA LYS A 152 13.34 1.76 -28.03
C LYS A 152 13.05 1.66 -26.53
N VAL A 153 14.04 2.04 -25.71
CA VAL A 153 13.86 2.25 -24.26
C VAL A 153 13.69 3.74 -24.02
N ILE A 154 12.52 4.13 -23.54
CA ILE A 154 12.24 5.53 -23.17
C ILE A 154 12.73 5.76 -21.74
N ARG A 155 13.62 6.73 -21.57
CA ARG A 155 14.14 7.18 -20.26
C ARG A 155 13.75 8.63 -20.05
N THR A 156 13.06 8.91 -18.95
CA THR A 156 12.63 10.28 -18.61
C THR A 156 13.74 11.11 -17.96
N LYS A 157 14.95 10.55 -17.80
CA LYS A 157 16.13 11.23 -17.22
C LYS A 157 15.82 11.98 -15.92
N GLY A 158 15.09 11.33 -15.02
CA GLY A 158 14.75 11.89 -13.71
C GLY A 158 13.65 12.97 -13.70
N ARG A 159 13.03 13.30 -14.83
CA ARG A 159 11.98 14.35 -14.87
C ARG A 159 10.75 14.03 -14.01
N LEU A 160 10.32 12.77 -13.97
CA LEU A 160 9.16 12.31 -13.20
C LEU A 160 9.55 11.56 -11.92
N GLN A 161 10.75 10.99 -11.87
CA GLN A 161 11.20 10.17 -10.75
C GLN A 161 11.29 10.99 -9.45
N GLY A 162 10.70 10.47 -8.39
CA GLY A 162 10.69 11.13 -7.08
C GLY A 162 9.78 12.36 -6.95
N LYS A 163 9.16 12.85 -8.04
CA LYS A 163 8.38 14.09 -8.05
C LYS A 163 6.87 13.85 -7.91
N LYS A 164 6.46 13.23 -6.81
CA LYS A 164 5.06 12.83 -6.58
C LYS A 164 4.09 14.02 -6.67
N ILE A 165 4.43 15.16 -6.09
CA ILE A 165 3.58 16.37 -6.11
C ILE A 165 3.36 16.86 -7.56
N THR A 166 4.41 16.87 -8.38
CA THR A 166 4.31 17.26 -9.79
C THR A 166 3.38 16.31 -10.56
N ILE A 167 3.49 15.00 -10.30
CA ILE A 167 2.62 14.01 -10.95
C ILE A 167 1.17 14.15 -10.49
N MET A 168 0.93 14.42 -9.20
CA MET A 168 -0.43 14.66 -8.70
C MET A 168 -1.06 15.89 -9.38
N ARG A 169 -0.30 16.96 -9.61
CA ARG A 169 -0.77 18.12 -10.38
C ARG A 169 -1.04 17.79 -11.86
N ILE A 170 -0.26 16.88 -12.44
CA ILE A 170 -0.52 16.38 -13.81
C ILE A 170 -1.84 15.62 -13.86
N ILE A 171 -2.09 14.73 -12.89
CA ILE A 171 -3.34 13.97 -12.80
C ILE A 171 -4.54 14.90 -12.57
N GLU A 172 -4.41 15.89 -11.68
CA GLU A 172 -5.47 16.88 -11.45
C GLU A 172 -5.84 17.61 -12.76
N LYS A 173 -4.85 18.15 -13.48
CA LYS A 173 -5.07 18.81 -14.76
C LYS A 173 -5.66 17.86 -15.82
N ALA A 174 -5.22 16.62 -15.86
CA ALA A 174 -5.77 15.62 -16.77
C ALA A 174 -7.25 15.34 -16.46
N PHE A 175 -7.62 15.24 -15.19
CA PHE A 175 -9.01 15.09 -14.78
C PHE A 175 -9.87 16.31 -15.16
N ASP A 176 -9.33 17.52 -15.05
CA ASP A 176 -10.02 18.73 -15.53
C ASP A 176 -10.30 18.69 -17.04
N ILE A 177 -9.38 18.15 -17.84
CA ILE A 177 -9.58 17.94 -19.29
C ILE A 177 -10.62 16.86 -19.56
N VAL A 178 -10.51 15.70 -18.86
CA VAL A 178 -11.48 14.61 -18.98
C VAL A 178 -12.88 15.08 -18.66
N TYR A 179 -13.06 15.85 -17.58
CA TYR A 179 -14.33 16.41 -17.19
C TYR A 179 -14.89 17.36 -18.27
N LYS A 180 -14.06 18.26 -18.82
CA LYS A 180 -14.47 19.19 -19.89
C LYS A 180 -14.90 18.48 -21.17
N GLN A 181 -14.31 17.33 -21.51
CA GLN A 181 -14.61 16.61 -22.74
C GLN A 181 -15.81 15.67 -22.60
N THR A 182 -16.03 15.09 -21.41
CA THR A 182 -17.02 14.03 -21.21
C THR A 182 -18.21 14.45 -20.35
N ASN A 183 -18.08 15.55 -19.58
CA ASN A 183 -19.05 15.99 -18.58
C ASN A 183 -19.39 14.92 -17.51
N GLN A 184 -18.53 13.89 -17.38
CA GLN A 184 -18.69 12.80 -16.41
C GLN A 184 -17.63 12.89 -15.32
N ASN A 185 -17.86 12.20 -14.19
CA ASN A 185 -16.88 12.15 -13.11
C ASN A 185 -15.57 11.46 -13.59
N PRO A 186 -14.42 12.18 -13.62
CA PRO A 186 -13.16 11.62 -14.10
C PRO A 186 -12.69 10.41 -13.31
N LEU A 187 -13.03 10.34 -12.00
CA LEU A 187 -12.69 9.21 -11.16
C LEU A 187 -13.45 7.95 -11.61
N GLN A 188 -14.72 8.08 -12.02
CA GLN A 188 -15.50 6.98 -12.58
C GLN A 188 -14.90 6.46 -13.88
N LEU A 189 -14.50 7.39 -14.78
CA LEU A 189 -13.87 7.02 -16.04
C LEU A 189 -12.51 6.36 -15.84
N LEU A 190 -11.74 6.80 -14.84
CA LEU A 190 -10.50 6.12 -14.47
C LEU A 190 -10.75 4.67 -14.03
N ILE A 191 -11.80 4.43 -13.23
CA ILE A 191 -12.15 3.07 -12.80
C ILE A 191 -12.55 2.21 -14.00
N TYR A 192 -13.39 2.71 -14.89
CA TYR A 192 -13.74 1.99 -16.12
C TYR A 192 -12.51 1.71 -16.99
N ALA A 193 -11.60 2.67 -17.12
CA ALA A 193 -10.35 2.47 -17.84
C ALA A 193 -9.49 1.35 -17.23
N ILE A 194 -9.45 1.25 -15.90
CA ILE A 194 -8.72 0.19 -15.18
C ILE A 194 -9.39 -1.16 -15.39
N GLU A 195 -10.71 -1.25 -15.23
CA GLU A 195 -11.46 -2.49 -15.44
C GLU A 195 -11.29 -3.03 -16.86
N ASN A 196 -11.43 -2.17 -17.86
CA ASN A 196 -11.27 -2.53 -19.26
C ASN A 196 -9.84 -2.93 -19.61
N SER A 197 -8.82 -2.36 -18.97
CA SER A 197 -7.40 -2.64 -19.25
C SER A 197 -6.79 -3.76 -18.40
N ALA A 198 -7.55 -4.33 -17.45
CA ALA A 198 -7.10 -5.41 -16.58
C ALA A 198 -7.16 -6.77 -17.29
N PRO A 199 -6.03 -7.47 -17.56
CA PRO A 199 -6.04 -8.78 -18.19
C PRO A 199 -6.57 -9.85 -17.24
N ILE A 200 -7.30 -10.83 -17.76
CA ILE A 200 -7.84 -11.95 -16.99
C ILE A 200 -6.82 -13.08 -16.95
N GLU A 201 -6.20 -13.38 -18.09
CA GLU A 201 -5.24 -14.46 -18.26
C GLU A 201 -3.85 -13.91 -18.62
N ASP A 202 -2.80 -14.61 -18.20
CA ASP A 202 -1.39 -14.31 -18.53
C ASP A 202 -0.64 -15.62 -18.75
N THR A 203 0.54 -15.57 -19.37
CA THR A 203 1.38 -16.72 -19.62
C THR A 203 2.47 -16.86 -18.56
N THR A 204 2.67 -18.07 -18.07
CA THR A 204 3.76 -18.43 -17.15
C THR A 204 4.67 -19.47 -17.80
N ARG A 205 5.97 -19.31 -17.55
CA ARG A 205 6.99 -20.29 -17.99
C ARG A 205 7.19 -21.34 -16.92
N VAL A 206 6.91 -22.59 -17.27
CA VAL A 206 7.14 -23.74 -16.39
C VAL A 206 8.26 -24.59 -16.99
N ARG A 207 9.19 -25.02 -16.14
CA ARG A 207 10.32 -25.88 -16.53
C ARG A 207 10.08 -27.29 -16.00
N TYR A 208 10.04 -28.25 -16.91
CA TYR A 208 10.00 -29.68 -16.62
C TYR A 208 11.20 -30.37 -17.28
N GLY A 209 12.08 -31.00 -16.50
CA GLY A 209 13.18 -31.79 -17.01
C GLY A 209 14.08 -31.08 -18.04
N GLY A 210 14.28 -29.79 -17.91
CA GLY A 210 15.06 -28.97 -18.87
C GLY A 210 14.26 -28.36 -20.03
N ILE A 211 13.04 -28.82 -20.27
CA ILE A 211 12.14 -28.24 -21.29
C ILE A 211 11.36 -27.06 -20.68
N ILE A 212 11.31 -25.94 -21.39
CA ILE A 212 10.55 -24.75 -20.97
C ILE A 212 9.28 -24.70 -21.80
N SER A 213 8.12 -24.77 -21.17
CA SER A 213 6.81 -24.55 -21.79
C SER A 213 6.13 -23.31 -21.23
N ASN A 214 5.37 -22.62 -22.10
CA ASN A 214 4.50 -21.53 -21.68
C ASN A 214 3.11 -22.12 -21.39
N ILE A 215 2.58 -21.83 -20.21
CA ILE A 215 1.25 -22.30 -19.79
C ILE A 215 0.40 -21.08 -19.48
N SER A 216 -0.86 -21.10 -19.91
CA SER A 216 -1.85 -20.08 -19.56
C SER A 216 -2.28 -20.22 -18.11
N VAL A 217 -2.32 -19.11 -17.37
CA VAL A 217 -2.75 -19.07 -15.98
C VAL A 217 -3.66 -17.86 -15.72
N ASP A 218 -4.60 -18.01 -14.79
CA ASP A 218 -5.43 -16.91 -14.34
C ASP A 218 -4.63 -15.90 -13.51
N VAL A 219 -4.87 -14.63 -13.73
CA VAL A 219 -4.17 -13.55 -13.03
C VAL A 219 -4.91 -13.17 -11.75
N SER A 220 -4.21 -13.11 -10.62
CA SER A 220 -4.80 -12.64 -9.36
C SER A 220 -5.29 -11.19 -9.48
N ALA A 221 -6.39 -10.85 -8.82
CA ALA A 221 -7.03 -9.53 -8.90
C ALA A 221 -6.07 -8.37 -8.55
N SER A 222 -5.19 -8.55 -7.56
CA SER A 222 -4.18 -7.55 -7.22
C SER A 222 -3.20 -7.31 -8.37
N ARG A 223 -2.75 -8.37 -9.07
CA ARG A 223 -1.85 -8.27 -10.20
C ARG A 223 -2.55 -7.69 -11.43
N ARG A 224 -3.81 -8.04 -11.68
CA ARG A 224 -4.65 -7.46 -12.74
C ARG A 224 -4.66 -5.94 -12.62
N LEU A 225 -4.92 -5.43 -11.41
CA LEU A 225 -4.95 -4.00 -11.12
C LEU A 225 -3.57 -3.34 -11.31
N ASP A 226 -2.49 -3.99 -10.84
CA ASP A 226 -1.12 -3.47 -11.01
C ASP A 226 -0.73 -3.40 -12.50
N ILE A 227 -1.11 -4.39 -13.32
CA ILE A 227 -0.83 -4.40 -14.77
C ILE A 227 -1.60 -3.28 -15.48
N ALA A 228 -2.90 -3.12 -15.16
CA ALA A 228 -3.72 -2.07 -15.73
C ALA A 228 -3.15 -0.66 -15.46
N LEU A 229 -2.84 -0.35 -14.19
CA LEU A 229 -2.24 0.92 -13.82
C LEU A 229 -0.89 1.16 -14.50
N LYS A 230 -0.04 0.12 -14.54
CA LYS A 230 1.25 0.19 -15.25
C LYS A 230 1.07 0.50 -16.73
N ASN A 231 0.11 -0.16 -17.40
CA ASN A 231 -0.13 0.05 -18.83
C ASN A 231 -0.66 1.46 -19.10
N LEU A 232 -1.57 2.00 -18.28
CA LEU A 232 -2.04 3.38 -18.36
C LEU A 232 -0.89 4.38 -18.15
N ALA A 233 -0.03 4.16 -17.16
CA ALA A 233 1.15 5.01 -16.92
C ALA A 233 2.16 4.95 -18.08
N LEU A 234 2.39 3.77 -18.63
CA LEU A 234 3.28 3.61 -19.81
C LEU A 234 2.70 4.28 -21.05
N ALA A 235 1.40 4.18 -21.28
CA ALA A 235 0.70 4.84 -22.37
C ALA A 235 0.96 6.35 -22.38
N THR A 236 0.85 6.98 -21.20
CA THR A 236 1.08 8.42 -21.07
C THR A 236 2.53 8.81 -21.36
N ILE A 237 3.50 8.02 -20.92
CA ILE A 237 4.92 8.26 -21.15
C ILE A 237 5.26 8.09 -22.64
N ILE A 238 4.77 7.01 -23.25
CA ILE A 238 5.02 6.74 -24.69
C ILE A 238 4.38 7.81 -25.55
N GLY A 239 3.15 8.21 -25.24
CA GLY A 239 2.42 9.21 -26.02
C GLY A 239 2.96 10.63 -25.92
N SER A 240 3.62 10.97 -24.80
CA SER A 240 4.19 12.30 -24.59
C SER A 240 5.67 12.41 -25.00
N PHE A 241 6.41 11.29 -25.02
CA PHE A 241 7.84 11.32 -25.29
C PHE A 241 8.13 11.55 -26.77
N GLY A 242 8.87 12.62 -27.07
CA GLY A 242 9.24 12.99 -28.43
C GLY A 242 8.08 13.56 -29.28
N ASN A 243 6.91 13.73 -28.72
CA ASN A 243 5.73 14.29 -29.37
C ASN A 243 5.46 15.74 -28.91
N LYS A 244 4.72 16.49 -29.72
CA LYS A 244 4.24 17.83 -29.37
C LYS A 244 3.17 17.83 -28.26
N LYS A 245 2.58 16.66 -27.97
CA LYS A 245 1.51 16.51 -26.95
C LYS A 245 2.08 16.53 -25.53
N ASN A 246 1.43 17.27 -24.66
CA ASN A 246 1.78 17.28 -23.24
C ASN A 246 1.38 15.96 -22.56
N ILE A 247 2.07 15.62 -21.48
CA ILE A 247 1.76 14.42 -20.70
C ILE A 247 0.34 14.47 -20.08
N VAL A 248 -0.18 15.67 -19.81
CA VAL A 248 -1.53 15.91 -19.30
C VAL A 248 -2.57 15.49 -20.32
N ASP A 249 -2.41 15.94 -21.59
CA ASP A 249 -3.33 15.64 -22.69
C ASP A 249 -3.29 14.16 -23.05
N THR A 250 -2.10 13.57 -23.05
CA THR A 250 -1.94 12.13 -23.34
C THR A 250 -2.59 11.26 -22.26
N LEU A 251 -2.47 11.62 -20.97
CA LEU A 251 -3.14 10.92 -19.88
C LEU A 251 -4.67 11.04 -20.00
N ALA A 252 -5.18 12.25 -20.27
CA ALA A 252 -6.61 12.48 -20.41
C ALA A 252 -7.19 11.65 -21.59
N ASN A 253 -6.55 11.69 -22.75
CA ASN A 253 -6.98 10.93 -23.91
C ASN A 253 -6.93 9.42 -23.67
N GLU A 254 -5.89 8.92 -23.00
CA GLU A 254 -5.76 7.49 -22.69
C GLU A 254 -6.88 7.03 -21.74
N ILE A 255 -7.21 7.80 -20.70
CA ILE A 255 -8.32 7.49 -19.79
C ILE A 255 -9.65 7.43 -20.55
N ILE A 256 -9.91 8.37 -21.44
CA ILE A 256 -11.15 8.42 -22.23
C ILE A 256 -11.24 7.22 -23.17
N LEU A 257 -10.18 6.93 -23.92
CA LEU A 257 -10.15 5.79 -24.86
C LEU A 257 -10.27 4.46 -24.12
N ALA A 258 -9.52 4.29 -23.03
CA ALA A 258 -9.58 3.06 -22.23
C ALA A 258 -10.94 2.86 -21.54
N SER A 259 -11.58 3.93 -21.07
CA SER A 259 -12.92 3.85 -20.47
C SER A 259 -13.99 3.37 -21.45
N ARG A 260 -13.83 3.70 -22.74
CA ARG A 260 -14.72 3.25 -23.83
C ARG A 260 -14.33 1.89 -24.42
N ASN A 261 -13.27 1.25 -23.89
CA ASN A 261 -12.70 0.01 -24.42
C ASN A 261 -12.27 0.13 -25.89
N ASP A 262 -11.75 1.32 -26.28
CA ASP A 262 -11.31 1.56 -27.66
C ASP A 262 -9.95 0.90 -27.90
N ILE A 263 -9.80 0.22 -29.05
CA ILE A 263 -8.56 -0.43 -29.49
C ILE A 263 -7.43 0.59 -29.67
N ASN A 264 -7.74 1.86 -29.93
CA ASN A 264 -6.71 2.89 -30.07
C ASN A 264 -5.93 3.17 -28.75
N SER A 265 -6.50 2.83 -27.60
CA SER A 265 -5.81 2.88 -26.31
C SER A 265 -4.63 1.91 -26.28
N TYR A 266 -3.48 2.37 -25.82
CA TYR A 266 -2.31 1.52 -25.62
C TYR A 266 -2.55 0.46 -24.53
N ALA A 267 -3.25 0.83 -23.45
CA ALA A 267 -3.55 -0.09 -22.35
C ALA A 267 -4.40 -1.27 -22.81
N ILE A 268 -5.43 -1.00 -23.64
CA ILE A 268 -6.29 -2.02 -24.24
C ILE A 268 -5.51 -2.90 -25.24
N LYS A 269 -4.71 -2.30 -26.10
CA LYS A 269 -3.81 -3.06 -27.01
C LYS A 269 -2.95 -4.04 -26.24
N ARG A 270 -2.35 -3.57 -25.14
CA ARG A 270 -1.46 -4.39 -24.34
C ARG A 270 -2.20 -5.51 -23.61
N LYS A 271 -3.41 -5.25 -23.09
CA LYS A 271 -4.28 -6.28 -22.54
C LYS A 271 -4.56 -7.37 -23.59
N ASN A 272 -5.06 -6.97 -24.75
CA ASN A 272 -5.41 -7.90 -25.83
C ASN A 272 -4.22 -8.74 -26.30
N GLU A 273 -3.02 -8.16 -26.31
CA GLU A 273 -1.78 -8.86 -26.64
C GLU A 273 -1.46 -9.95 -25.59
N ILE A 274 -1.55 -9.63 -24.30
CA ILE A 274 -1.32 -10.58 -23.21
C ILE A 274 -2.33 -11.74 -23.27
N GLU A 275 -3.61 -11.43 -23.41
CA GLU A 275 -4.67 -12.44 -23.49
C GLU A 275 -4.57 -13.29 -24.76
N ARG A 276 -4.13 -12.70 -25.88
CA ARG A 276 -3.87 -13.46 -27.11
C ARG A 276 -2.74 -14.47 -26.91
N MET A 277 -1.65 -14.06 -26.27
CA MET A 277 -0.55 -14.97 -25.95
C MET A 277 -1.00 -16.07 -24.98
N ALA A 278 -1.83 -15.74 -24.00
CA ALA A 278 -2.38 -16.73 -23.08
C ALA A 278 -3.26 -17.77 -23.80
N ARG A 279 -4.11 -17.35 -24.75
CA ARG A 279 -4.92 -18.27 -25.53
C ARG A 279 -4.09 -19.22 -26.40
N SER A 280 -2.96 -18.77 -26.92
CA SER A 280 -2.06 -19.63 -27.72
C SER A 280 -1.24 -20.60 -26.87
N ALA A 281 -1.22 -20.44 -25.55
CA ALA A 281 -0.51 -21.27 -24.60
C ALA A 281 -1.43 -22.24 -23.81
N LYS A 282 -2.72 -22.34 -24.20
CA LYS A 282 -3.71 -23.29 -23.64
C LYS A 282 -3.55 -24.70 -24.22
#